data_cdee490601539279ab3151d3290bcecc
#
_entry.id   cdee490601539279ab3151d3290bcecc
#
_cell.length_a   1.000
_cell.length_b   1.000
_cell.length_c   1.000
_cell.angle_alpha   90.00
_cell.angle_beta   90.00
_cell.angle_gamma   90.00
#
_symmetry.space_group_name_H-M   'P 1'
#
loop_
_entity.id
_entity.type
_entity.pdbx_description
1 polymer ?
#
loop_
_entity_poly.entity_id
_entity_poly.type
_entity_poly.pdbx_seq_one_letter_code
_entity_poly.pdbx_strand_id
1 'polypeptide(L)'
;AATRPPMHDSLPLLERTPFPAIRRATLDTLQVNLGYRCNQSCLHCHVNASPQRTEMMDDATLALIPRVLAARRPRTLDLTGGAPELHSGFRGLVRAARAQGVRVINRCNLTILLEPGQEDLAPFLADQGVDVVASMPCYSAANVDRQRGDGVFDKSIEGLRRLNALGYGQDGSGLTLNLVYNPQGPSLPPDQQRLQADYKRELAAHFGIVFNELYALTNMPIQRFGSTLVS
;
A
#
# COMPACT_ATOMS: atom_id res chain seq x y z
N ALA A 1 3.26 10.68 -31.42
CA ALA A 1 3.01 10.92 -29.99
C ALA A 1 1.51 11.13 -29.83
N ALA A 2 0.80 10.15 -29.28
CA ALA A 2 -0.62 10.31 -28.95
C ALA A 2 -0.73 11.30 -27.78
N THR A 3 -1.30 12.45 -28.04
CA THR A 3 -1.64 13.44 -27.01
C THR A 3 -2.69 12.80 -26.08
N ARG A 4 -2.35 12.66 -24.79
CA ARG A 4 -3.32 12.30 -23.77
C ARG A 4 -4.52 13.25 -23.86
N PRO A 5 -5.78 12.74 -23.87
CA PRO A 5 -6.92 13.63 -23.76
C PRO A 5 -6.76 14.46 -22.48
N PRO A 6 -7.06 15.76 -22.51
CA PRO A 6 -6.96 16.60 -21.34
C PRO A 6 -7.87 16.01 -20.26
N MET A 7 -7.33 15.81 -19.04
CA MET A 7 -8.15 15.54 -17.87
C MET A 7 -9.21 16.64 -17.78
N HIS A 8 -10.49 16.27 -17.75
CA HIS A 8 -11.55 17.26 -17.61
C HIS A 8 -11.32 18.07 -16.33
N ASP A 9 -11.05 19.35 -16.50
CA ASP A 9 -11.01 20.26 -15.37
C ASP A 9 -12.43 20.38 -14.80
N SER A 10 -12.64 19.85 -13.60
CA SER A 10 -13.93 19.86 -12.92
C SER A 10 -14.23 21.19 -12.22
N LEU A 11 -13.24 22.04 -12.02
CA LEU A 11 -13.41 23.32 -11.31
C LEU A 11 -14.45 24.24 -11.98
N PRO A 12 -14.42 24.46 -13.31
CA PRO A 12 -15.44 25.29 -13.98
C PRO A 12 -16.85 24.72 -13.87
N LEU A 13 -16.99 23.41 -13.65
CA LEU A 13 -18.31 22.77 -13.42
C LEU A 13 -18.78 22.99 -11.98
N LEU A 14 -17.89 22.96 -11.01
CA LEU A 14 -18.19 23.18 -9.60
C LEU A 14 -18.51 24.64 -9.31
N GLU A 15 -17.83 25.60 -9.96
CA GLU A 15 -18.04 27.04 -9.79
C GLU A 15 -19.47 27.50 -10.19
N ARG A 16 -20.15 26.71 -11.05
CA ARG A 16 -21.53 26.96 -11.49
C ARG A 16 -22.59 26.39 -10.55
N THR A 17 -22.18 25.74 -9.46
CA THR A 17 -23.07 25.11 -8.49
C THR A 17 -22.93 25.76 -7.13
N PRO A 18 -23.89 25.59 -6.20
CA PRO A 18 -23.75 26.02 -4.82
C PRO A 18 -22.76 25.13 -4.02
N PHE A 19 -21.69 24.64 -4.68
CA PHE A 19 -20.69 23.82 -4.02
C PHE A 19 -19.95 24.65 -2.96
N PRO A 20 -19.90 24.21 -1.71
CA PRO A 20 -19.31 25.00 -0.64
C PRO A 20 -17.80 25.16 -0.84
N ALA A 21 -17.26 26.32 -0.47
CA ALA A 21 -15.83 26.58 -0.48
C ALA A 21 -15.12 25.61 0.47
N ILE A 22 -14.30 24.72 -0.07
CA ILE A 22 -13.49 23.78 0.71
C ILE A 22 -12.23 24.52 1.21
N ARG A 23 -12.02 24.52 2.52
CA ARG A 23 -10.79 25.00 3.13
C ARG A 23 -9.93 23.86 3.59
N ARG A 24 -8.61 23.99 3.44
CA ARG A 24 -7.66 23.00 3.95
C ARG A 24 -7.71 22.99 5.49
N ALA A 25 -7.84 21.79 6.05
CA ALA A 25 -7.65 21.56 7.49
C ALA A 25 -6.15 21.36 7.81
N THR A 26 -5.86 21.01 9.05
CA THR A 26 -4.51 20.58 9.46
C THR A 26 -4.10 19.34 8.69
N LEU A 27 -2.84 19.26 8.30
CA LEU A 27 -2.28 18.07 7.67
C LEU A 27 -2.21 16.93 8.70
N ASP A 28 -3.06 15.93 8.52
CA ASP A 28 -3.10 14.76 9.42
C ASP A 28 -2.18 13.64 8.92
N THR A 29 -2.23 13.34 7.64
CA THR A 29 -1.44 12.30 7.01
C THR A 29 -0.67 12.86 5.82
N LEU A 30 0.64 12.62 5.80
CA LEU A 30 1.49 12.85 4.64
C LEU A 30 1.69 11.53 3.91
N GLN A 31 1.06 11.35 2.74
CA GLN A 31 1.31 10.20 1.89
C GLN A 31 2.44 10.50 0.91
N VAL A 32 3.41 9.60 0.82
CA VAL A 32 4.60 9.75 -0.02
C VAL A 32 4.79 8.54 -0.92
N ASN A 33 4.83 8.77 -2.23
CA ASN A 33 5.21 7.76 -3.22
C ASN A 33 6.74 7.81 -3.42
N LEU A 34 7.46 6.74 -3.05
CA LEU A 34 8.92 6.66 -3.15
C LEU A 34 9.43 6.24 -4.54
N GLY A 35 8.52 5.87 -5.45
CA GLY A 35 8.88 5.49 -6.82
C GLY A 35 8.01 4.40 -7.40
N TYR A 36 8.34 3.97 -8.61
CA TYR A 36 7.53 3.01 -9.36
C TYR A 36 8.22 1.65 -9.54
N ARG A 37 9.43 1.48 -9.02
CA ARG A 37 10.09 0.18 -8.97
C ARG A 37 9.35 -0.75 -8.02
N CYS A 38 9.05 -1.98 -8.49
CA CYS A 38 8.37 -3.01 -7.70
C CYS A 38 8.92 -4.37 -8.11
N ASN A 39 8.91 -5.34 -7.23
CA ASN A 39 9.23 -6.73 -7.56
C ASN A 39 8.06 -7.47 -8.22
N GLN A 40 6.93 -6.80 -8.46
CA GLN A 40 5.72 -7.36 -9.11
C GLN A 40 5.20 -6.47 -10.24
N SER A 41 4.36 -7.05 -11.13
CA SER A 41 3.66 -6.37 -12.23
C SER A 41 2.16 -6.66 -12.21
N CYS A 42 1.49 -6.31 -11.11
CA CYS A 42 0.07 -6.59 -10.90
C CYS A 42 -0.84 -5.94 -11.94
N LEU A 43 -1.87 -6.66 -12.44
CA LEU A 43 -2.82 -6.16 -13.45
C LEU A 43 -3.59 -4.92 -12.98
N HIS A 44 -3.98 -4.89 -11.71
CA HIS A 44 -4.75 -3.78 -11.10
C HIS A 44 -3.88 -2.61 -10.62
N CYS A 45 -2.61 -2.54 -11.01
CA CYS A 45 -1.68 -1.52 -10.49
C CYS A 45 -2.06 -0.12 -10.96
N HIS A 46 -2.43 0.75 -10.02
CA HIS A 46 -2.84 2.13 -10.27
C HIS A 46 -1.68 3.09 -10.56
N VAL A 47 -0.44 2.68 -10.31
CA VAL A 47 0.77 3.48 -10.57
C VAL A 47 1.64 2.88 -11.67
N ASN A 48 1.19 1.78 -12.29
CA ASN A 48 1.94 1.07 -13.32
C ASN A 48 3.36 0.68 -12.87
N ALA A 49 3.50 0.24 -11.63
CA ALA A 49 4.77 -0.23 -11.09
C ALA A 49 5.18 -1.57 -11.70
N SER A 50 6.48 -1.82 -11.79
CA SER A 50 7.05 -3.09 -12.27
C SER A 50 8.54 -3.20 -11.93
N PRO A 51 9.15 -4.41 -12.09
CA PRO A 51 10.60 -4.59 -11.95
C PRO A 51 11.44 -3.79 -12.97
N GLN A 52 10.85 -3.47 -14.13
CA GLN A 52 11.53 -2.72 -15.21
C GLN A 52 11.50 -1.21 -14.98
N ARG A 53 10.68 -0.71 -14.03
CA ARG A 53 10.63 0.72 -13.71
C ARG A 53 11.87 1.11 -12.91
N THR A 54 12.43 2.24 -13.26
CA THR A 54 13.66 2.77 -12.63
C THR A 54 13.43 4.08 -11.90
N GLU A 55 12.25 4.68 -12.07
CA GLU A 55 11.92 5.97 -11.49
C GLU A 55 11.71 5.81 -9.99
N MET A 56 12.62 6.36 -9.24
CA MET A 56 12.62 6.45 -7.79
C MET A 56 12.80 7.91 -7.38
N MET A 57 12.28 8.28 -6.23
CA MET A 57 12.51 9.61 -5.65
C MET A 57 14.02 9.85 -5.49
N ASP A 58 14.50 11.01 -5.87
CA ASP A 58 15.91 11.36 -5.64
C ASP A 58 16.19 11.70 -4.18
N ASP A 59 17.46 11.62 -3.80
CA ASP A 59 17.89 11.83 -2.41
C ASP A 59 17.61 13.26 -1.93
N ALA A 60 17.67 14.26 -2.80
CA ALA A 60 17.38 15.66 -2.46
C ALA A 60 15.90 15.84 -2.08
N THR A 61 15.00 15.24 -2.87
CA THR A 61 13.57 15.24 -2.58
C THR A 61 13.25 14.41 -1.33
N LEU A 62 13.88 13.24 -1.18
CA LEU A 62 13.71 12.40 0.02
C LEU A 62 14.10 13.15 1.29
N ALA A 63 15.20 13.91 1.27
CA ALA A 63 15.69 14.69 2.41
C ALA A 63 14.74 15.82 2.84
N LEU A 64 13.80 16.23 1.98
CA LEU A 64 12.77 17.21 2.35
C LEU A 64 11.69 16.62 3.27
N ILE A 65 11.44 15.31 3.20
CA ILE A 65 10.33 14.70 3.94
C ILE A 65 10.50 14.89 5.46
N PRO A 66 11.62 14.57 6.11
CA PRO A 66 11.79 14.81 7.54
C PRO A 66 11.64 16.28 7.92
N ARG A 67 12.01 17.22 7.03
CA ARG A 67 11.82 18.66 7.26
C ARG A 67 10.34 19.05 7.22
N VAL A 68 9.56 18.47 6.28
CA VAL A 68 8.12 18.66 6.21
C VAL A 68 7.44 18.10 7.46
N LEU A 69 7.86 16.89 7.90
CA LEU A 69 7.35 16.28 9.14
C LEU A 69 7.58 17.21 10.35
N ALA A 70 8.78 17.75 10.52
CA ALA A 70 9.10 18.69 11.59
C ALA A 70 8.28 19.98 11.52
N ALA A 71 8.09 20.53 10.31
CA ALA A 71 7.40 21.81 10.11
C ALA A 71 5.86 21.69 10.22
N ARG A 72 5.27 20.59 9.74
CA ARG A 72 3.82 20.40 9.61
C ARG A 72 3.23 19.49 10.69
N ARG A 73 4.07 18.68 11.32
CA ARG A 73 3.71 17.74 12.41
C ARG A 73 2.49 16.87 12.09
N PRO A 74 2.43 16.21 10.91
CA PRO A 74 1.36 15.27 10.65
C PRO A 74 1.43 14.12 11.65
N ARG A 75 0.30 13.51 11.96
CA ARG A 75 0.27 12.33 12.84
C ARG A 75 0.86 11.11 12.15
N THR A 76 0.71 11.04 10.81
CA THR A 76 1.04 9.83 10.05
C THR A 76 1.86 10.17 8.80
N LEU A 77 2.89 9.36 8.54
CA LEU A 77 3.59 9.24 7.26
C LEU A 77 3.17 7.92 6.61
N ASP A 78 2.52 7.97 5.45
CA ASP A 78 2.04 6.81 4.69
C ASP A 78 2.95 6.59 3.46
N LEU A 79 3.80 5.56 3.52
CA LEU A 79 4.77 5.22 2.48
C LEU A 79 4.16 4.28 1.45
N THR A 80 4.18 4.70 0.20
CA THR A 80 3.58 4.00 -0.93
C THR A 80 4.45 4.07 -2.19
N GLY A 81 3.95 3.50 -3.28
CA GLY A 81 4.63 3.47 -4.57
C GLY A 81 4.46 2.14 -5.28
N GLY A 82 5.52 1.64 -5.87
CA GLY A 82 5.65 0.25 -6.30
C GLY A 82 5.88 -0.66 -5.10
N ALA A 83 7.15 -0.85 -4.75
CA ALA A 83 7.58 -1.40 -3.46
C ALA A 83 8.46 -0.34 -2.80
N PRO A 84 7.94 0.47 -1.86
CA PRO A 84 8.69 1.56 -1.23
C PRO A 84 9.97 1.07 -0.55
N GLU A 85 10.00 -0.16 -0.09
CA GLU A 85 11.12 -0.82 0.58
C GLU A 85 12.36 -0.99 -0.33
N LEU A 86 12.17 -0.94 -1.66
CA LEU A 86 13.25 -0.99 -2.64
C LEU A 86 14.02 0.34 -2.76
N HIS A 87 13.51 1.41 -2.15
CA HIS A 87 14.22 2.68 -2.12
C HIS A 87 15.36 2.62 -1.10
N SER A 88 16.58 2.98 -1.53
CA SER A 88 17.79 2.97 -0.67
C SER A 88 17.63 3.78 0.62
N GLY A 89 16.91 4.88 0.57
CA GLY A 89 16.63 5.75 1.70
C GLY A 89 15.41 5.35 2.55
N PHE A 90 14.67 4.28 2.20
CA PHE A 90 13.46 3.88 2.92
C PHE A 90 13.67 3.72 4.42
N ARG A 91 14.66 2.91 4.80
CA ARG A 91 14.95 2.62 6.22
C ARG A 91 15.39 3.87 6.99
N GLY A 92 16.17 4.74 6.35
CA GLY A 92 16.58 6.03 6.91
C GLY A 92 15.38 6.96 7.16
N LEU A 93 14.47 7.04 6.20
CA LEU A 93 13.25 7.83 6.30
C LEU A 93 12.33 7.32 7.42
N VAL A 94 12.13 6.00 7.52
CA VAL A 94 11.35 5.38 8.61
C VAL A 94 11.92 5.78 9.98
N ARG A 95 13.22 5.60 10.19
CA ARG A 95 13.88 5.98 11.46
C ARG A 95 13.72 7.47 11.77
N ALA A 96 13.91 8.33 10.76
CA ALA A 96 13.76 9.77 10.92
C ALA A 96 12.35 10.21 11.29
N ALA A 97 11.33 9.57 10.72
CA ALA A 97 9.93 9.82 11.06
C ALA A 97 9.60 9.33 12.48
N ARG A 98 10.02 8.11 12.83
CA ARG A 98 9.79 7.54 14.17
C ARG A 98 10.50 8.34 15.27
N ALA A 99 11.71 8.84 15.02
CA ALA A 99 12.43 9.72 15.95
C ALA A 99 11.70 11.04 16.23
N GLN A 100 10.82 11.48 15.31
CA GLN A 100 9.94 12.64 15.48
C GLN A 100 8.57 12.28 16.10
N GLY A 101 8.36 11.04 16.52
CA GLY A 101 7.08 10.56 17.06
C GLY A 101 5.98 10.39 16.02
N VAL A 102 6.31 10.43 14.72
CA VAL A 102 5.33 10.27 13.64
C VAL A 102 5.03 8.78 13.46
N ARG A 103 3.75 8.42 13.40
CA ARG A 103 3.30 7.09 13.03
C ARG A 103 3.68 6.82 11.57
N VAL A 104 4.23 5.65 11.28
CA VAL A 104 4.59 5.26 9.91
C VAL A 104 3.72 4.10 9.45
N ILE A 105 3.12 4.25 8.27
CA ILE A 105 2.42 3.19 7.57
C ILE A 105 3.28 2.78 6.36
N ASN A 106 3.51 1.48 6.19
CA ASN A 106 4.13 0.90 5.01
C ASN A 106 3.09 0.13 4.19
N ARG A 107 2.88 0.54 2.93
CA ARG A 107 2.01 -0.19 2.00
C ARG A 107 2.79 -1.28 1.29
N CYS A 108 2.68 -2.48 1.83
CA CYS A 108 3.51 -3.63 1.52
C CYS A 108 2.83 -4.58 0.53
N ASN A 109 3.58 -5.11 -0.42
CA ASN A 109 3.10 -6.14 -1.33
C ASN A 109 3.34 -7.58 -0.84
N LEU A 110 3.80 -7.77 0.40
CA LEU A 110 4.14 -9.02 1.10
C LEU A 110 5.32 -9.79 0.50
N THR A 111 5.36 -10.02 -0.83
CA THR A 111 6.44 -10.79 -1.44
C THR A 111 7.80 -10.10 -1.32
N ILE A 112 7.81 -8.78 -1.07
CA ILE A 112 9.04 -8.03 -0.82
C ILE A 112 9.79 -8.54 0.41
N LEU A 113 9.08 -9.09 1.40
CA LEU A 113 9.65 -9.66 2.61
C LEU A 113 10.47 -10.94 2.36
N LEU A 114 10.35 -11.49 1.15
CA LEU A 114 11.03 -12.73 0.71
C LEU A 114 12.08 -12.47 -0.36
N GLU A 115 12.24 -11.21 -0.79
CA GLU A 115 13.22 -10.88 -1.81
C GLU A 115 14.65 -10.95 -1.23
N PRO A 116 15.64 -11.40 -2.03
CA PRO A 116 17.03 -11.38 -1.62
C PRO A 116 17.49 -9.98 -1.17
N GLY A 117 18.14 -9.91 -0.03
CA GLY A 117 18.59 -8.65 0.60
C GLY A 117 17.50 -7.93 1.39
N GLN A 118 16.34 -8.56 1.60
CA GLN A 118 15.25 -8.04 2.45
C GLN A 118 14.92 -9.00 3.62
N GLU A 119 15.83 -9.89 3.96
CA GLU A 119 15.64 -10.92 4.99
C GLU A 119 15.37 -10.31 6.39
N ASP A 120 15.93 -9.14 6.65
CA ASP A 120 15.77 -8.39 7.91
C ASP A 120 14.68 -7.31 7.85
N LEU A 121 13.93 -7.21 6.72
CA LEU A 121 12.93 -6.15 6.55
C LEU A 121 11.77 -6.30 7.55
N ALA A 122 11.23 -7.50 7.72
CA ALA A 122 10.12 -7.71 8.66
C ALA A 122 10.54 -7.42 10.12
N PRO A 123 11.69 -7.91 10.63
CA PRO A 123 12.24 -7.47 11.92
C PRO A 123 12.43 -5.96 12.01
N PHE A 124 12.99 -5.32 10.98
CA PHE A 124 13.16 -3.87 10.95
C PHE A 124 11.84 -3.10 11.11
N LEU A 125 10.79 -3.51 10.39
CA LEU A 125 9.48 -2.89 10.49
C LEU A 125 8.89 -3.04 11.89
N ALA A 126 9.06 -4.21 12.50
CA ALA A 126 8.60 -4.49 13.87
C ALA A 126 9.35 -3.65 14.90
N ASP A 127 10.68 -3.60 14.83
CA ASP A 127 11.55 -2.82 15.74
C ASP A 127 11.23 -1.33 15.69
N GLN A 128 10.87 -0.82 14.50
CA GLN A 128 10.48 0.57 14.32
C GLN A 128 8.99 0.82 14.63
N GLY A 129 8.20 -0.20 14.95
CA GLY A 129 6.76 -0.07 15.21
C GLY A 129 6.01 0.51 14.00
N VAL A 130 6.36 0.03 12.80
CA VAL A 130 5.73 0.46 11.53
C VAL A 130 4.45 -0.31 11.33
N ASP A 131 3.33 0.35 11.07
CA ASP A 131 2.09 -0.31 10.67
C ASP A 131 2.21 -0.84 9.25
N VAL A 132 1.80 -2.08 9.05
CA VAL A 132 1.81 -2.71 7.73
C VAL A 132 0.40 -2.75 7.17
N VAL A 133 0.23 -2.18 5.97
CA VAL A 133 -0.99 -2.30 5.16
C VAL A 133 -0.65 -3.17 3.95
N ALA A 134 -1.02 -4.44 4.02
CA ALA A 134 -0.56 -5.45 3.08
C ALA A 134 -1.59 -5.76 1.99
N SER A 135 -1.13 -5.80 0.75
CA SER A 135 -1.99 -6.16 -0.39
C SER A 135 -2.27 -7.65 -0.41
N MET A 136 -3.51 -8.03 -0.11
CA MET A 136 -3.99 -9.42 -0.17
C MET A 136 -5.36 -9.44 -0.87
N PRO A 137 -5.40 -9.43 -2.22
CA PRO A 137 -6.63 -9.22 -2.98
C PRO A 137 -7.66 -10.34 -2.85
N CYS A 138 -7.26 -11.52 -2.40
CA CYS A 138 -8.15 -12.62 -2.08
C CYS A 138 -7.49 -13.57 -1.05
N TYR A 139 -8.29 -14.41 -0.41
CA TYR A 139 -7.82 -15.51 0.45
C TYR A 139 -7.67 -16.85 -0.32
N SER A 140 -7.81 -16.85 -1.65
CA SER A 140 -7.62 -18.02 -2.51
C SER A 140 -6.48 -17.82 -3.52
N ALA A 141 -5.67 -18.85 -3.74
CA ALA A 141 -4.53 -18.84 -4.63
C ALA A 141 -4.92 -18.42 -6.07
N ALA A 142 -5.94 -19.08 -6.65
CA ALA A 142 -6.36 -18.81 -8.03
C ALA A 142 -6.71 -17.33 -8.29
N ASN A 143 -7.27 -16.63 -7.30
CA ASN A 143 -7.65 -15.23 -7.45
C ASN A 143 -6.47 -14.27 -7.25
N VAL A 144 -5.57 -14.57 -6.32
CA VAL A 144 -4.38 -13.75 -6.10
C VAL A 144 -3.42 -13.87 -7.28
N ASP A 145 -3.12 -15.10 -7.70
CA ASP A 145 -2.16 -15.34 -8.76
C ASP A 145 -2.63 -14.77 -10.10
N ARG A 146 -3.93 -14.85 -10.40
CA ARG A 146 -4.50 -14.19 -11.59
C ARG A 146 -4.29 -12.67 -11.62
N GLN A 147 -4.32 -12.01 -10.48
CA GLN A 147 -4.17 -10.56 -10.39
C GLN A 147 -2.72 -10.11 -10.29
N ARG A 148 -1.85 -10.92 -9.67
CA ARG A 148 -0.52 -10.50 -9.25
C ARG A 148 0.62 -11.32 -9.82
N GLY A 149 0.33 -12.49 -10.39
CA GLY A 149 1.31 -13.42 -10.98
C GLY A 149 1.38 -14.75 -10.22
N ASP A 150 1.87 -15.77 -10.89
CA ASP A 150 1.93 -17.14 -10.38
C ASP A 150 2.80 -17.23 -9.10
N GLY A 151 2.31 -17.97 -8.11
CA GLY A 151 2.99 -18.22 -6.84
C GLY A 151 3.04 -17.01 -5.90
N VAL A 152 2.37 -15.90 -6.23
CA VAL A 152 2.29 -14.73 -5.36
C VAL A 152 1.46 -15.02 -4.13
N PHE A 153 0.44 -15.89 -4.22
CA PHE A 153 -0.36 -16.28 -3.07
C PHE A 153 0.52 -16.94 -1.99
N ASP A 154 1.26 -17.99 -2.33
CA ASP A 154 2.07 -18.73 -1.36
C ASP A 154 3.14 -17.86 -0.71
N LYS A 155 3.80 -17.03 -1.52
CA LYS A 155 4.75 -16.02 -1.01
C LYS A 155 4.08 -15.01 -0.09
N SER A 156 2.86 -14.59 -0.38
CA SER A 156 2.11 -13.66 0.48
C SER A 156 1.74 -14.31 1.81
N ILE A 157 1.31 -15.58 1.81
CA ILE A 157 1.04 -16.35 3.03
C ILE A 157 2.31 -16.46 3.89
N GLU A 158 3.46 -16.77 3.27
CA GLU A 158 4.73 -16.83 3.99
C GLU A 158 5.13 -15.46 4.58
N GLY A 159 4.96 -14.38 3.81
CA GLY A 159 5.18 -13.01 4.31
C GLY A 159 4.29 -12.66 5.51
N LEU A 160 3.01 -13.05 5.47
CA LEU A 160 2.08 -12.86 6.59
C LEU A 160 2.50 -13.67 7.82
N ARG A 161 2.94 -14.91 7.65
CA ARG A 161 3.47 -15.74 8.75
C ARG A 161 4.69 -15.11 9.41
N ARG A 162 5.62 -14.56 8.62
CA ARG A 162 6.80 -13.84 9.16
C ARG A 162 6.38 -12.62 9.99
N LEU A 163 5.41 -11.85 9.52
CA LEU A 163 4.88 -10.72 10.26
C LEU A 163 4.17 -11.16 11.54
N ASN A 164 3.31 -12.20 11.49
CA ASN A 164 2.63 -12.73 12.67
C ASN A 164 3.62 -13.29 13.71
N ALA A 165 4.70 -13.93 13.28
CA ALA A 165 5.75 -14.44 14.19
C ALA A 165 6.43 -13.31 14.99
N LEU A 166 6.43 -12.07 14.47
CA LEU A 166 6.94 -10.87 15.14
C LEU A 166 5.88 -10.15 15.99
N GLY A 167 4.63 -10.64 16.00
CA GLY A 167 3.53 -10.06 16.78
C GLY A 167 2.56 -9.21 15.98
N TYR A 168 2.78 -8.98 14.68
CA TYR A 168 1.84 -8.25 13.85
C TYR A 168 0.45 -8.87 13.83
N GLY A 169 -0.60 -8.05 13.92
CA GLY A 169 -1.98 -8.49 13.88
C GLY A 169 -2.47 -9.16 15.17
N GLN A 170 -1.61 -9.33 16.17
CA GLN A 170 -1.94 -9.92 17.47
C GLN A 170 -2.41 -8.84 18.45
N ASP A 171 -3.42 -9.18 19.24
CA ASP A 171 -3.95 -8.29 20.26
C ASP A 171 -2.88 -7.94 21.31
N GLY A 172 -2.78 -6.64 21.62
CA GLY A 172 -1.85 -6.16 22.64
C GLY A 172 -0.40 -6.04 22.22
N SER A 173 -0.01 -6.48 21.01
CA SER A 173 1.38 -6.40 20.53
C SER A 173 1.81 -4.97 20.16
N GLY A 174 0.86 -4.09 19.82
CA GLY A 174 1.13 -2.77 19.29
C GLY A 174 1.61 -2.74 17.83
N LEU A 175 1.68 -3.90 17.16
CA LEU A 175 2.09 -4.05 15.76
C LEU A 175 0.88 -4.29 14.87
N THR A 176 0.46 -3.23 14.14
CA THR A 176 -0.74 -3.27 13.30
C THR A 176 -0.45 -3.94 11.96
N LEU A 177 -1.27 -4.93 11.61
CA LEU A 177 -1.33 -5.54 10.28
C LEU A 177 -2.74 -5.41 9.73
N ASN A 178 -2.90 -4.62 8.69
CA ASN A 178 -4.16 -4.51 7.95
C ASN A 178 -4.00 -5.11 6.56
N LEU A 179 -5.05 -5.72 6.03
CA LEU A 179 -5.05 -6.26 4.69
C LEU A 179 -5.85 -5.38 3.75
N VAL A 180 -5.52 -5.44 2.46
CA VAL A 180 -6.23 -4.73 1.40
C VAL A 180 -6.77 -5.72 0.38
N TYR A 181 -8.09 -5.70 0.23
CA TYR A 181 -8.82 -6.38 -0.82
C TYR A 181 -8.96 -5.49 -2.06
N ASN A 182 -8.74 -6.06 -3.24
CA ASN A 182 -9.11 -5.46 -4.52
C ASN A 182 -10.03 -6.41 -5.29
N PRO A 183 -11.18 -5.95 -5.84
CA PRO A 183 -12.03 -6.77 -6.69
C PRO A 183 -11.31 -7.15 -7.98
N GLN A 184 -11.76 -8.22 -8.60
CA GLN A 184 -11.34 -8.56 -9.97
C GLN A 184 -12.13 -7.70 -10.97
N GLY A 185 -11.42 -7.10 -11.91
CA GLY A 185 -12.05 -6.29 -12.95
C GLY A 185 -12.76 -5.02 -12.41
N PRO A 186 -13.73 -4.49 -13.17
CA PRO A 186 -14.43 -3.23 -12.87
C PRO A 186 -15.64 -3.40 -11.93
N SER A 187 -15.61 -4.39 -11.05
CA SER A 187 -16.70 -4.63 -10.09
C SER A 187 -16.48 -3.87 -8.79
N LEU A 188 -17.56 -3.56 -8.09
CA LEU A 188 -17.50 -3.05 -6.74
C LEU A 188 -17.18 -4.19 -5.75
N PRO A 189 -16.50 -3.88 -4.64
CA PRO A 189 -16.30 -4.85 -3.57
C PRO A 189 -17.63 -5.24 -2.91
N PRO A 190 -17.74 -6.44 -2.34
CA PRO A 190 -18.88 -6.82 -1.50
C PRO A 190 -18.89 -6.02 -0.19
N ASP A 191 -19.90 -6.24 0.63
CA ASP A 191 -19.99 -5.64 1.97
C ASP A 191 -18.70 -5.88 2.77
N GLN A 192 -18.12 -4.81 3.28
CA GLN A 192 -16.78 -4.85 3.90
C GLN A 192 -16.76 -5.65 5.20
N GLN A 193 -17.80 -5.60 6.02
CA GLN A 193 -17.83 -6.31 7.30
C GLN A 193 -17.91 -7.82 7.08
N ARG A 194 -18.77 -8.24 6.17
CA ARG A 194 -18.89 -9.64 5.76
C ARG A 194 -17.60 -10.15 5.14
N LEU A 195 -17.00 -9.39 4.24
CA LEU A 195 -15.75 -9.75 3.60
C LEU A 195 -14.61 -9.89 4.61
N GLN A 196 -14.52 -8.98 5.57
CA GLN A 196 -13.52 -9.06 6.64
C GLN A 196 -13.71 -10.30 7.51
N ALA A 197 -14.95 -10.64 7.86
CA ALA A 197 -15.25 -11.84 8.61
C ALA A 197 -14.83 -13.13 7.87
N ASP A 198 -15.10 -13.16 6.54
CA ASP A 198 -14.67 -14.28 5.70
C ASP A 198 -13.14 -14.38 5.64
N TYR A 199 -12.42 -13.26 5.45
CA TYR A 199 -10.95 -13.25 5.46
C TYR A 199 -10.38 -13.74 6.78
N LYS A 200 -10.92 -13.27 7.90
CA LYS A 200 -10.47 -13.70 9.24
C LYS A 200 -10.65 -15.21 9.42
N ARG A 201 -11.83 -15.74 9.06
CA ARG A 201 -12.13 -17.17 9.14
C ARG A 201 -11.20 -18.00 8.27
N GLU A 202 -11.13 -17.67 6.96
CA GLU A 202 -10.39 -18.47 5.99
C GLU A 202 -8.87 -18.44 6.24
N LEU A 203 -8.30 -17.26 6.50
CA LEU A 203 -6.86 -17.14 6.75
C LEU A 203 -6.45 -17.78 8.08
N ALA A 204 -7.28 -17.69 9.12
CA ALA A 204 -7.00 -18.35 10.38
C ALA A 204 -7.12 -19.89 10.27
N ALA A 205 -8.22 -20.39 9.67
CA ALA A 205 -8.48 -21.81 9.57
C ALA A 205 -7.46 -22.57 8.72
N HIS A 206 -7.05 -21.99 7.59
CA HIS A 206 -6.19 -22.66 6.62
C HIS A 206 -4.71 -22.36 6.80
N PHE A 207 -4.35 -21.20 7.33
CA PHE A 207 -2.95 -20.74 7.35
C PHE A 207 -2.47 -20.29 8.74
N GLY A 208 -3.35 -20.21 9.73
CA GLY A 208 -3.02 -19.73 11.08
C GLY A 208 -2.70 -18.22 11.12
N ILE A 209 -3.16 -17.44 10.14
CA ILE A 209 -2.85 -16.03 10.01
C ILE A 209 -3.90 -15.18 10.73
N VAL A 210 -3.41 -14.17 11.47
CA VAL A 210 -4.22 -13.15 12.12
C VAL A 210 -3.89 -11.75 11.57
N PHE A 211 -4.87 -10.86 11.55
CA PHE A 211 -4.71 -9.46 11.14
C PHE A 211 -5.77 -8.59 11.82
N ASN A 212 -5.55 -7.27 11.85
CA ASN A 212 -6.45 -6.35 12.54
C ASN A 212 -7.69 -6.02 11.69
N GLU A 213 -7.52 -5.36 10.55
CA GLU A 213 -8.62 -4.88 9.70
C GLU A 213 -8.42 -5.22 8.24
N LEU A 214 -9.54 -5.33 7.49
CA LEU A 214 -9.56 -5.43 6.04
C LEU A 214 -10.05 -4.13 5.43
N TYR A 215 -9.28 -3.56 4.52
CA TYR A 215 -9.71 -2.43 3.68
C TYR A 215 -10.14 -2.93 2.31
N ALA A 216 -11.33 -2.55 1.87
CA ALA A 216 -11.81 -2.84 0.53
C ALA A 216 -11.56 -1.63 -0.38
N LEU A 217 -10.81 -1.83 -1.46
CA LEU A 217 -10.57 -0.82 -2.48
C LEU A 217 -11.37 -1.12 -3.74
N THR A 218 -11.75 -0.07 -4.44
CA THR A 218 -12.31 -0.16 -5.80
C THR A 218 -11.19 0.08 -6.81
N ASN A 219 -11.15 -0.73 -7.87
CA ASN A 219 -10.20 -0.50 -8.94
C ASN A 219 -10.61 0.73 -9.75
N MET A 220 -9.69 1.68 -9.88
CA MET A 220 -9.88 2.87 -10.70
C MET A 220 -9.41 2.60 -12.14
N PRO A 221 -10.13 3.06 -13.18
CA PRO A 221 -9.77 2.85 -14.58
C PRO A 221 -8.61 3.76 -15.02
N ILE A 222 -7.48 3.63 -14.35
CA ILE A 222 -6.26 4.41 -14.59
C ILE A 222 -5.05 3.49 -14.80
N GLN A 223 -4.02 4.00 -15.45
CA GLN A 223 -2.75 3.34 -15.70
C GLN A 223 -2.94 1.93 -16.32
N ARG A 224 -2.24 0.90 -15.81
CA ARG A 224 -2.31 -0.46 -16.36
C ARG A 224 -3.72 -1.03 -16.34
N PHE A 225 -4.45 -0.87 -15.24
CA PHE A 225 -5.83 -1.36 -15.15
C PHE A 225 -6.75 -0.65 -16.15
N GLY A 226 -6.63 0.67 -16.30
CA GLY A 226 -7.38 1.42 -17.29
C GLY A 226 -7.12 0.94 -18.72
N SER A 227 -5.88 0.62 -19.06
CA SER A 227 -5.51 0.08 -20.38
C SER A 227 -6.13 -1.27 -20.67
N THR A 228 -6.32 -2.13 -19.66
CA THR A 228 -6.94 -3.46 -19.83
C THR A 228 -8.46 -3.41 -20.04
N LEU A 229 -9.11 -2.27 -19.80
CA LEU A 229 -10.55 -2.11 -19.99
C LEU A 229 -10.92 -1.59 -21.39
N VAL A 230 -9.96 -1.08 -22.15
CA VAL A 230 -10.15 -0.51 -23.49
C VAL A 230 -9.47 -1.33 -24.60
N SER A 231 -8.82 -2.43 -24.26
CA SER A 231 -8.25 -3.44 -25.17
C SER A 231 -9.24 -4.60 -25.37
#